data_68c3aa1a76ff04ad7b840328cc97d66a
#
_entry.id   68c3aa1a76ff04ad7b840328cc97d66a
#
_cell.length_a   1.000
_cell.length_b   1.000
_cell.length_c   1.000
_cell.angle_alpha   90.00
_cell.angle_beta   90.00
_cell.angle_gamma   90.00
#
_symmetry.space_group_name_H-M   'P 1'
#
loop_
_entity.id
_entity.type
_entity.pdbx_description
1 polymer ?
#
loop_
_entity_poly.entity_id
_entity_poly.type
_entity_poly.pdbx_seq_one_letter_code
_entity_poly.pdbx_strand_id
1 'polypeptide(L)'
;MKSMFDELDLGGLTLKSRFVMAPLTRMRSKQPGNVPWELNAEYYRQRASAGLIISEATQVSPQGQGYPGTPGIHTPEQVDGWKQVTSAVHEAGGRIFLQLWHVGRISHRSHQPDGALPVAPSAIQPAGGTYSAEWQEVGFETPRALETAEIPELVGQYRRGAENAKRAGFDGVEIHGANGYLLDQFLQDGSNQRIDPYGGSIENRARLLMEVVGAVMGVWGEGRVGVRLSPYGTYNDMHDSDPLALFTHVIRSLDNRGLAYLHLIEPRASPAREKHR
;
A
#
# COMPACT_ATOMS: atom_id res chain seq x y z
N MET A 1 20.89 -25.28 10.75
CA MET A 1 19.67 -24.77 10.06
C MET A 1 19.26 -23.50 10.78
N LYS A 2 18.96 -22.40 10.07
CA LYS A 2 18.48 -21.17 10.73
C LYS A 2 17.02 -21.37 11.16
N SER A 3 16.70 -20.99 12.40
CA SER A 3 15.35 -21.05 12.97
C SER A 3 14.55 -19.81 12.55
N MET A 4 13.23 -19.90 12.59
CA MET A 4 12.33 -18.75 12.44
C MET A 4 12.48 -17.73 13.58
N PHE A 5 13.02 -18.15 14.72
CA PHE A 5 13.29 -17.32 15.89
C PHE A 5 14.69 -16.70 15.91
N ASP A 6 15.56 -17.05 14.95
CA ASP A 6 16.89 -16.44 14.85
C ASP A 6 16.78 -15.01 14.34
N GLU A 7 17.68 -14.16 14.78
CA GLU A 7 17.82 -12.81 14.30
C GLU A 7 18.04 -12.77 12.77
N LEU A 8 17.56 -11.72 12.16
CA LEU A 8 17.73 -11.42 10.74
C LEU A 8 18.25 -9.99 10.57
N ASP A 9 19.35 -9.84 9.87
CA ASP A 9 19.74 -8.53 9.34
C ASP A 9 18.94 -8.23 8.06
N LEU A 10 18.15 -7.15 8.12
CA LEU A 10 17.37 -6.65 7.00
C LEU A 10 17.97 -5.32 6.54
N GLY A 11 18.99 -5.38 5.67
CA GLY A 11 19.66 -4.19 5.14
C GLY A 11 20.19 -3.27 6.25
N GLY A 12 20.89 -3.81 7.24
CA GLY A 12 21.41 -3.08 8.39
C GLY A 12 20.37 -2.75 9.47
N LEU A 13 19.17 -3.31 9.40
CA LEU A 13 18.18 -3.30 10.49
C LEU A 13 18.10 -4.70 11.10
N THR A 14 18.56 -4.86 12.33
CA THR A 14 18.46 -6.13 13.04
C THR A 14 17.04 -6.38 13.49
N LEU A 15 16.45 -7.47 13.02
CA LEU A 15 15.17 -8.01 13.45
C LEU A 15 15.39 -9.17 14.42
N LYS A 16 14.67 -9.18 15.53
CA LYS A 16 14.82 -10.21 16.59
C LYS A 16 14.26 -11.59 16.23
N SER A 17 13.53 -11.70 15.12
CA SER A 17 13.02 -12.95 14.55
C SER A 17 12.63 -12.74 13.09
N ARG A 18 12.29 -13.83 12.39
CA ARG A 18 11.84 -13.82 10.99
C ARG A 18 10.32 -13.70 10.85
N PHE A 19 9.60 -13.52 11.96
CA PHE A 19 8.16 -13.30 11.91
C PHE A 19 7.85 -11.84 11.63
N VAL A 20 7.06 -11.60 10.58
CA VAL A 20 6.59 -10.27 10.20
C VAL A 20 5.08 -10.19 10.40
N MET A 21 4.62 -9.17 11.13
CA MET A 21 3.21 -8.85 11.19
C MET A 21 2.80 -8.18 9.86
N ALA A 22 1.98 -8.88 9.08
CA ALA A 22 1.45 -8.34 7.82
C ALA A 22 0.51 -7.14 8.09
N PRO A 23 0.38 -6.21 7.12
CA PRO A 23 -0.49 -5.04 7.25
C PRO A 23 -1.97 -5.46 7.34
N LEU A 24 -2.67 -4.88 8.30
CA LEU A 24 -4.09 -5.13 8.58
C LEU A 24 -4.80 -3.80 8.80
N THR A 25 -5.66 -3.38 7.89
CA THR A 25 -6.49 -2.19 8.02
C THR A 25 -7.42 -2.30 9.24
N ARG A 26 -7.36 -1.33 10.15
CA ARG A 26 -8.07 -1.36 11.44
C ARG A 26 -9.28 -0.44 11.49
N MET A 27 -9.28 0.63 10.68
CA MET A 27 -10.35 1.63 10.64
C MET A 27 -10.63 2.22 12.04
N ARG A 28 -9.58 2.58 12.76
CA ARG A 28 -9.64 3.05 14.16
C ARG A 28 -8.91 4.38 14.38
N SER A 29 -8.54 5.09 13.31
CA SER A 29 -7.99 6.44 13.45
C SER A 29 -9.04 7.42 13.97
N LYS A 30 -8.59 8.42 14.72
CA LYS A 30 -9.45 9.46 15.31
C LYS A 30 -10.03 10.36 14.22
N GLN A 31 -11.31 10.67 14.32
CA GLN A 31 -12.02 11.56 13.44
C GLN A 31 -12.35 12.90 14.14
N PRO A 32 -12.43 14.01 13.41
CA PRO A 32 -12.05 14.15 12.01
C PRO A 32 -10.53 14.12 11.81
N GLY A 33 -10.08 13.94 10.55
CA GLY A 33 -8.68 14.11 10.17
C GLY A 33 -7.90 12.79 10.01
N ASN A 34 -8.50 11.62 10.28
CA ASN A 34 -7.84 10.32 10.09
C ASN A 34 -6.49 10.22 10.84
N VAL A 35 -6.47 10.70 12.08
CA VAL A 35 -5.26 10.83 12.90
C VAL A 35 -5.05 9.57 13.75
N PRO A 36 -3.89 8.89 13.65
CA PRO A 36 -3.53 7.84 14.63
C PRO A 36 -3.48 8.41 16.05
N TRP A 37 -3.85 7.60 17.01
CA TRP A 37 -3.96 8.01 18.42
C TRP A 37 -3.60 6.87 19.37
N GLU A 38 -3.81 7.05 20.68
CA GLU A 38 -3.42 6.08 21.71
C GLU A 38 -3.93 4.64 21.45
N LEU A 39 -5.11 4.47 20.86
CA LEU A 39 -5.65 3.15 20.51
C LEU A 39 -4.80 2.44 19.44
N ASN A 40 -4.31 3.20 18.43
CA ASN A 40 -3.40 2.66 17.42
C ASN A 40 -2.04 2.35 18.08
N ALA A 41 -1.53 3.23 18.95
CA ALA A 41 -0.27 3.02 19.66
C ALA A 41 -0.31 1.74 20.50
N GLU A 42 -1.37 1.53 21.30
CA GLU A 42 -1.55 0.32 22.11
C GLU A 42 -1.67 -0.93 21.23
N TYR A 43 -2.42 -0.87 20.12
CA TYR A 43 -2.57 -1.98 19.19
C TYR A 43 -1.23 -2.47 18.64
N TYR A 44 -0.34 -1.56 18.23
CA TYR A 44 0.97 -1.91 17.69
C TYR A 44 1.97 -2.28 18.80
N ARG A 45 1.93 -1.60 19.95
CA ARG A 45 2.75 -1.93 21.12
C ARG A 45 2.56 -3.39 21.57
N GLN A 46 1.32 -3.87 21.61
CA GLN A 46 0.99 -5.27 21.95
C GLN A 46 1.61 -6.30 20.99
N ARG A 47 2.02 -5.89 19.80
CA ARG A 47 2.57 -6.73 18.73
C ARG A 47 4.06 -6.52 18.50
N ALA A 48 4.68 -5.70 19.33
CA ALA A 48 6.11 -5.37 19.26
C ALA A 48 7.03 -6.59 19.43
N SER A 49 6.50 -7.76 19.82
CA SER A 49 7.25 -9.02 19.84
C SER A 49 7.52 -9.61 18.45
N ALA A 50 6.84 -9.18 17.39
CA ALA A 50 7.19 -9.54 16.02
C ALA A 50 8.59 -9.03 15.64
N GLY A 51 9.28 -9.72 14.73
CA GLY A 51 10.56 -9.25 14.20
C GLY A 51 10.41 -7.91 13.47
N LEU A 52 9.34 -7.76 12.67
CA LEU A 52 8.94 -6.51 12.04
C LEU A 52 7.42 -6.39 12.07
N ILE A 53 6.92 -5.20 12.30
CA ILE A 53 5.52 -4.84 12.09
C ILE A 53 5.42 -4.04 10.78
N ILE A 54 4.48 -4.41 9.89
CA ILE A 54 4.04 -3.52 8.82
C ILE A 54 2.71 -2.92 9.26
N SER A 55 2.61 -1.59 9.29
CA SER A 55 1.40 -0.90 9.73
C SER A 55 0.20 -1.21 8.84
N GLU A 56 -0.99 -0.88 9.32
CA GLU A 56 -2.15 -0.78 8.45
C GLU A 56 -1.87 0.18 7.28
N ALA A 57 -2.54 -0.08 6.13
CA ALA A 57 -2.46 0.75 4.95
C ALA A 57 -2.83 2.20 5.28
N THR A 58 -1.98 3.14 4.88
CA THR A 58 -2.00 4.54 5.29
C THR A 58 -2.01 5.44 4.07
N GLN A 59 -3.07 6.22 3.89
CA GLN A 59 -3.22 7.02 2.67
C GLN A 59 -2.21 8.16 2.58
N VAL A 60 -1.58 8.28 1.39
CA VAL A 60 -0.55 9.31 1.08
C VAL A 60 -1.14 10.67 0.74
N SER A 61 -2.46 10.74 0.51
CA SER A 61 -3.20 11.96 0.21
C SER A 61 -4.68 11.79 0.57
N PRO A 62 -5.47 12.87 0.66
CA PRO A 62 -6.92 12.77 0.85
C PRO A 62 -7.59 11.94 -0.25
N GLN A 63 -7.16 12.07 -1.51
CA GLN A 63 -7.67 11.30 -2.65
C GLN A 63 -7.38 9.79 -2.52
N GLY A 64 -6.37 9.42 -1.76
CA GLY A 64 -5.97 8.02 -1.52
C GLY A 64 -6.87 7.26 -0.55
N GLN A 65 -7.87 7.90 0.07
CA GLN A 65 -8.77 7.27 1.04
C GLN A 65 -9.89 6.49 0.36
N GLY A 66 -10.23 5.29 0.89
CA GLY A 66 -11.33 4.46 0.38
C GLY A 66 -12.20 3.83 1.45
N TYR A 67 -11.83 3.97 2.72
CA TYR A 67 -12.59 3.42 3.85
C TYR A 67 -12.65 4.42 5.01
N PRO A 68 -13.73 4.41 5.81
CA PRO A 68 -13.83 5.28 6.97
C PRO A 68 -12.80 4.90 8.04
N GLY A 69 -12.23 5.87 8.72
CA GLY A 69 -11.33 5.64 9.85
C GLY A 69 -9.98 5.02 9.52
N THR A 70 -9.55 5.01 8.25
CA THR A 70 -8.18 4.65 7.88
C THR A 70 -7.24 5.84 8.09
N PRO A 71 -6.02 5.61 8.63
CA PRO A 71 -5.10 6.71 8.92
C PRO A 71 -4.45 7.28 7.66
N GLY A 72 -4.07 8.56 7.72
CA GLY A 72 -3.26 9.21 6.71
C GLY A 72 -1.82 9.46 7.17
N ILE A 73 -0.98 9.94 6.22
CA ILE A 73 0.41 10.38 6.46
C ILE A 73 0.72 11.68 5.71
N HIS A 74 -0.28 12.48 5.41
CA HIS A 74 -0.16 13.67 4.56
C HIS A 74 -0.35 15.00 5.31
N THR A 75 -0.76 14.98 6.60
CA THR A 75 -0.87 16.19 7.42
C THR A 75 0.08 16.15 8.63
N PRO A 76 0.45 17.33 9.20
CA PRO A 76 1.27 17.39 10.41
C PRO A 76 0.65 16.61 11.59
N GLU A 77 -0.67 16.70 11.78
CA GLU A 77 -1.41 16.04 12.86
C GLU A 77 -1.32 14.51 12.74
N GLN A 78 -1.40 14.00 11.49
CA GLN A 78 -1.25 12.57 11.22
C GLN A 78 0.19 12.11 11.52
N VAL A 79 1.19 12.90 11.15
CA VAL A 79 2.60 12.64 11.48
C VAL A 79 2.79 12.58 13.00
N ASP A 80 2.23 13.53 13.74
CA ASP A 80 2.35 13.57 15.20
C ASP A 80 1.60 12.41 15.86
N GLY A 81 0.44 12.01 15.32
CA GLY A 81 -0.25 10.80 15.74
C GLY A 81 0.58 9.53 15.53
N TRP A 82 1.23 9.40 14.39
CA TRP A 82 2.13 8.28 14.10
C TRP A 82 3.39 8.26 14.98
N LYS A 83 3.92 9.41 15.42
CA LYS A 83 5.03 9.45 16.38
C LYS A 83 4.69 8.75 17.70
N GLN A 84 3.44 8.86 18.20
CA GLN A 84 3.01 8.13 19.38
C GLN A 84 3.06 6.61 19.16
N VAL A 85 2.66 6.16 17.97
CA VAL A 85 2.69 4.74 17.59
C VAL A 85 4.12 4.21 17.50
N THR A 86 5.00 4.90 16.78
CA THR A 86 6.39 4.47 16.61
C THR A 86 7.14 4.47 17.94
N SER A 87 6.95 5.48 18.78
CA SER A 87 7.54 5.54 20.13
C SER A 87 7.09 4.34 20.99
N ALA A 88 5.79 4.06 21.03
CA ALA A 88 5.26 2.94 21.80
C ALA A 88 5.79 1.57 21.34
N VAL A 89 5.97 1.39 20.01
CA VAL A 89 6.56 0.18 19.45
C VAL A 89 8.05 0.07 19.79
N HIS A 90 8.81 1.16 19.65
CA HIS A 90 10.24 1.19 19.93
C HIS A 90 10.54 0.99 21.43
N GLU A 91 9.78 1.61 22.32
CA GLU A 91 9.88 1.41 23.77
C GLU A 91 9.63 -0.06 24.16
N ALA A 92 8.76 -0.76 23.43
CA ALA A 92 8.55 -2.20 23.58
C ALA A 92 9.59 -3.07 22.83
N GLY A 93 10.65 -2.46 22.26
CA GLY A 93 11.74 -3.14 21.56
C GLY A 93 11.36 -3.67 20.16
N GLY A 94 10.26 -3.17 19.55
CA GLY A 94 9.80 -3.55 18.22
C GLY A 94 10.44 -2.74 17.10
N ARG A 95 10.15 -3.16 15.85
CA ARG A 95 10.46 -2.44 14.61
C ARG A 95 9.19 -2.30 13.79
N ILE A 96 8.99 -1.14 13.14
CA ILE A 96 7.76 -0.86 12.40
C ILE A 96 8.03 -0.10 11.10
N PHE A 97 7.46 -0.61 9.98
CA PHE A 97 7.40 0.04 8.68
C PHE A 97 5.99 0.57 8.42
N LEU A 98 5.88 1.74 7.78
CA LEU A 98 4.59 2.28 7.35
C LEU A 98 4.21 1.73 5.97
N GLN A 99 2.98 1.21 5.79
CA GLN A 99 2.48 0.87 4.47
C GLN A 99 1.87 2.10 3.78
N LEU A 100 2.54 2.59 2.74
CA LEU A 100 2.09 3.71 1.90
C LEU A 100 1.00 3.24 0.92
N TRP A 101 -0.12 3.95 0.85
CA TRP A 101 -1.32 3.49 0.18
C TRP A 101 -2.08 4.59 -0.56
N HIS A 102 -2.65 4.23 -1.69
CA HIS A 102 -3.66 4.96 -2.42
C HIS A 102 -4.63 3.94 -3.01
N VAL A 103 -5.90 4.03 -2.66
CA VAL A 103 -6.90 3.00 -3.03
C VAL A 103 -7.31 3.00 -4.50
N GLY A 104 -7.08 4.12 -5.22
CA GLY A 104 -7.55 4.25 -6.60
C GLY A 104 -9.07 4.18 -6.69
N ARG A 105 -9.60 3.30 -7.56
CA ARG A 105 -11.03 3.13 -7.80
C ARG A 105 -11.81 2.46 -6.64
N ILE A 106 -11.08 1.92 -5.64
CA ILE A 106 -11.69 1.25 -4.48
C ILE A 106 -12.03 2.30 -3.42
N SER A 107 -12.97 3.16 -3.75
CA SER A 107 -13.43 4.27 -2.93
C SER A 107 -14.87 4.65 -3.28
N HIS A 108 -15.37 5.65 -2.58
CA HIS A 108 -16.66 6.30 -2.82
C HIS A 108 -16.48 7.81 -2.66
N ARG A 109 -17.28 8.62 -3.38
CA ARG A 109 -17.20 10.08 -3.33
C ARG A 109 -17.27 10.69 -1.94
N SER A 110 -17.94 10.03 -0.98
CA SER A 110 -18.00 10.49 0.40
C SER A 110 -16.63 10.59 1.10
N HIS A 111 -15.62 9.88 0.60
CA HIS A 111 -14.24 9.93 1.09
C HIS A 111 -13.37 10.91 0.32
N GLN A 112 -13.86 11.39 -0.83
CA GLN A 112 -13.04 12.19 -1.73
C GLN A 112 -13.19 13.69 -1.44
N PRO A 113 -12.14 14.48 -1.63
CA PRO A 113 -12.22 15.94 -1.54
C PRO A 113 -13.37 16.48 -2.41
N ASP A 114 -14.15 17.38 -1.85
CA ASP A 114 -15.27 18.06 -2.53
C ASP A 114 -16.32 17.13 -3.16
N GLY A 115 -16.40 15.86 -2.69
CA GLY A 115 -17.30 14.85 -3.24
C GLY A 115 -16.97 14.44 -4.68
N ALA A 116 -15.71 14.60 -5.10
CA ALA A 116 -15.23 14.18 -6.42
C ALA A 116 -15.33 12.65 -6.60
N LEU A 117 -15.23 12.20 -7.85
CA LEU A 117 -15.13 10.75 -8.12
C LEU A 117 -13.75 10.23 -7.72
N PRO A 118 -13.65 8.96 -7.28
CA PRO A 118 -12.38 8.27 -7.14
C PRO A 118 -11.61 8.27 -8.47
N VAL A 119 -10.30 8.09 -8.41
CA VAL A 119 -9.44 8.06 -9.59
C VAL A 119 -8.89 6.66 -9.86
N ALA A 120 -8.59 6.40 -11.12
CA ALA A 120 -8.03 5.12 -11.58
C ALA A 120 -7.19 5.31 -12.84
N PRO A 121 -6.45 4.29 -13.33
CA PRO A 121 -5.82 4.36 -14.65
C PRO A 121 -6.84 4.55 -15.78
N SER A 122 -8.03 3.94 -15.67
CA SER A 122 -9.10 4.03 -16.65
C SER A 122 -10.47 4.10 -15.95
N ALA A 123 -11.48 4.66 -16.63
CA ALA A 123 -12.85 4.81 -16.10
C ALA A 123 -13.61 3.47 -16.12
N ILE A 124 -13.11 2.48 -15.38
CA ILE A 124 -13.68 1.13 -15.28
C ILE A 124 -14.16 0.91 -13.84
N GLN A 125 -15.48 0.81 -13.68
CA GLN A 125 -16.12 0.56 -12.40
C GLN A 125 -15.81 -0.88 -11.93
N PRO A 126 -15.26 -1.08 -10.72
CA PRO A 126 -15.08 -2.42 -10.18
C PRO A 126 -16.40 -3.01 -9.69
N ALA A 127 -16.52 -4.33 -9.73
CA ALA A 127 -17.63 -5.02 -9.08
C ALA A 127 -17.55 -4.93 -7.55
N GLY A 128 -18.71 -4.92 -6.88
CA GLY A 128 -18.81 -4.88 -5.41
C GLY A 128 -19.05 -3.50 -4.85
N GLY A 129 -18.55 -3.24 -3.65
CA GLY A 129 -18.80 -2.00 -2.92
C GLY A 129 -17.85 -1.78 -1.75
N THR A 130 -18.04 -0.68 -1.06
CA THR A 130 -17.29 -0.25 0.11
C THR A 130 -18.22 0.36 1.17
N TYR A 131 -17.65 0.89 2.25
CA TYR A 131 -18.40 1.70 3.22
C TYR A 131 -18.20 3.19 2.93
N SER A 132 -19.29 3.98 2.96
CA SER A 132 -19.22 5.44 2.89
C SER A 132 -18.56 6.02 4.14
N ALA A 133 -18.31 7.34 4.14
CA ALA A 133 -17.80 8.05 5.31
C ALA A 133 -18.74 7.92 6.53
N GLU A 134 -20.03 7.71 6.31
CA GLU A 134 -21.07 7.50 7.31
C GLU A 134 -21.28 6.02 7.67
N TRP A 135 -20.37 5.13 7.27
CA TRP A 135 -20.43 3.68 7.54
C TRP A 135 -21.63 2.96 6.89
N GLN A 136 -22.17 3.48 5.81
CA GLN A 136 -23.20 2.82 5.02
C GLN A 136 -22.56 1.97 3.92
N GLU A 137 -23.07 0.77 3.67
CA GLU A 137 -22.69 -0.03 2.52
C GLU A 137 -23.15 0.66 1.23
N VAL A 138 -22.20 0.89 0.31
CA VAL A 138 -22.44 1.58 -0.96
C VAL A 138 -21.72 0.84 -2.09
N GLY A 139 -22.34 0.82 -3.28
CA GLY A 139 -21.68 0.30 -4.49
C GLY A 139 -20.51 1.20 -4.89
N PHE A 140 -19.53 0.60 -5.57
CA PHE A 140 -18.48 1.40 -6.21
C PHE A 140 -19.08 2.24 -7.35
N GLU A 141 -18.47 3.41 -7.58
CA GLU A 141 -18.79 4.29 -8.69
C GLU A 141 -17.79 4.11 -9.83
N THR A 142 -18.18 4.48 -11.05
CA THR A 142 -17.24 4.58 -12.17
C THR A 142 -16.20 5.65 -11.84
N PRO A 143 -14.90 5.31 -11.71
CA PRO A 143 -13.88 6.29 -11.37
C PRO A 143 -13.61 7.24 -12.53
N ARG A 144 -12.99 8.39 -12.25
CA ARG A 144 -12.39 9.24 -13.24
C ARG A 144 -11.01 8.68 -13.65
N ALA A 145 -10.73 8.58 -14.94
CA ALA A 145 -9.38 8.28 -15.39
C ALA A 145 -8.42 9.42 -15.03
N LEU A 146 -7.24 9.08 -14.49
CA LEU A 146 -6.16 10.06 -14.25
C LEU A 146 -5.62 10.58 -15.59
N GLU A 147 -5.47 11.90 -15.69
CA GLU A 147 -4.74 12.49 -16.80
C GLU A 147 -3.23 12.20 -16.67
N THR A 148 -2.53 12.05 -17.78
CA THR A 148 -1.09 11.80 -17.77
C THR A 148 -0.32 12.89 -17.01
N ALA A 149 -0.77 14.14 -17.10
CA ALA A 149 -0.18 15.29 -16.41
C ALA A 149 -0.36 15.25 -14.87
N GLU A 150 -1.28 14.45 -14.33
CA GLU A 150 -1.50 14.31 -12.89
C GLU A 150 -0.51 13.29 -12.25
N ILE A 151 0.05 12.38 -13.03
CA ILE A 151 0.88 11.29 -12.52
C ILE A 151 2.14 11.76 -11.80
N PRO A 152 2.88 12.79 -12.24
CA PRO A 152 4.02 13.31 -11.49
C PRO A 152 3.65 13.80 -10.07
N GLU A 153 2.48 14.43 -9.91
CA GLU A 153 2.00 14.84 -8.58
C GLU A 153 1.63 13.63 -7.71
N LEU A 154 1.03 12.60 -8.29
CA LEU A 154 0.75 11.34 -7.60
C LEU A 154 2.04 10.68 -7.07
N VAL A 155 3.10 10.61 -7.89
CA VAL A 155 4.44 10.15 -7.46
C VAL A 155 4.98 11.05 -6.34
N GLY A 156 4.77 12.37 -6.45
CA GLY A 156 5.09 13.35 -5.42
C GLY A 156 4.37 13.08 -4.09
N GLN A 157 3.12 12.64 -4.11
CA GLN A 157 2.37 12.29 -2.90
C GLN A 157 3.00 11.08 -2.16
N TYR A 158 3.41 10.04 -2.88
CA TYR A 158 4.13 8.91 -2.28
C TYR A 158 5.48 9.35 -1.69
N ARG A 159 6.24 10.21 -2.39
CA ARG A 159 7.50 10.76 -1.86
C ARG A 159 7.26 11.55 -0.57
N ARG A 160 6.29 12.46 -0.54
CA ARG A 160 5.94 13.22 0.69
C ARG A 160 5.45 12.30 1.82
N GLY A 161 4.66 11.28 1.49
CA GLY A 161 4.26 10.24 2.45
C GLY A 161 5.47 9.53 3.07
N ALA A 162 6.45 9.18 2.25
CA ALA A 162 7.71 8.57 2.68
C ALA A 162 8.55 9.51 3.57
N GLU A 163 8.65 10.81 3.23
CA GLU A 163 9.32 11.84 4.03
C GLU A 163 8.62 11.99 5.40
N ASN A 164 7.30 12.03 5.41
CA ASN A 164 6.50 12.14 6.62
C ASN A 164 6.60 10.89 7.50
N ALA A 165 6.65 9.68 6.91
CA ALA A 165 6.90 8.45 7.64
C ALA A 165 8.27 8.48 8.36
N LYS A 166 9.30 9.00 7.70
CA LYS A 166 10.62 9.21 8.29
C LYS A 166 10.58 10.20 9.46
N ARG A 167 9.84 11.32 9.29
CA ARG A 167 9.60 12.30 10.37
C ARG A 167 8.79 11.73 11.53
N ALA A 168 7.90 10.79 11.27
CA ALA A 168 7.11 10.10 12.27
C ALA A 168 7.88 9.00 13.02
N GLY A 169 9.15 8.74 12.67
CA GLY A 169 10.02 7.81 13.38
C GLY A 169 9.87 6.34 12.97
N PHE A 170 9.29 6.04 11.82
CA PHE A 170 9.27 4.66 11.29
C PHE A 170 10.69 4.17 10.97
N ASP A 171 10.90 2.85 11.00
CA ASP A 171 12.17 2.21 10.63
C ASP A 171 12.32 2.02 9.11
N GLY A 172 11.24 2.19 8.34
CA GLY A 172 11.16 2.07 6.90
C GLY A 172 9.72 2.17 6.39
N VAL A 173 9.50 1.87 5.11
CA VAL A 173 8.16 1.90 4.49
C VAL A 173 7.94 0.69 3.59
N GLU A 174 6.68 0.33 3.40
CA GLU A 174 6.24 -0.62 2.38
C GLU A 174 5.33 0.08 1.37
N ILE A 175 5.62 -0.08 0.08
CA ILE A 175 4.76 0.41 -1.00
C ILE A 175 3.68 -0.64 -1.28
N HIS A 176 2.42 -0.24 -1.17
CA HIS A 176 1.28 -1.12 -1.42
C HIS A 176 0.96 -1.21 -2.92
N GLY A 177 1.56 -2.16 -3.62
CA GLY A 177 1.33 -2.46 -5.04
C GLY A 177 0.50 -3.72 -5.27
N ALA A 178 -0.51 -3.97 -4.42
CA ALA A 178 -1.24 -5.25 -4.36
C ALA A 178 -2.75 -5.04 -4.15
N ASN A 179 -3.51 -6.14 -4.17
CA ASN A 179 -4.91 -6.22 -3.77
C ASN A 179 -5.88 -5.31 -4.54
N GLY A 180 -5.55 -4.95 -5.76
CA GLY A 180 -6.41 -4.15 -6.61
C GLY A 180 -6.49 -2.67 -6.21
N TYR A 181 -5.52 -2.14 -5.47
CA TYR A 181 -5.40 -0.71 -5.21
C TYR A 181 -4.62 0.01 -6.31
N LEU A 182 -4.44 1.31 -6.24
CA LEU A 182 -4.05 2.14 -7.38
C LEU A 182 -2.85 1.61 -8.17
N LEU A 183 -1.74 1.26 -7.51
CA LEU A 183 -0.54 0.78 -8.21
C LEU A 183 -0.79 -0.57 -8.90
N ASP A 184 -1.54 -1.47 -8.26
CA ASP A 184 -1.95 -2.74 -8.86
C ASP A 184 -2.94 -2.52 -10.03
N GLN A 185 -3.84 -1.52 -9.91
CA GLN A 185 -4.74 -1.13 -11.01
C GLN A 185 -3.97 -0.65 -12.26
N PHE A 186 -2.83 0.04 -12.08
CA PHE A 186 -1.97 0.41 -13.21
C PHE A 186 -1.24 -0.79 -13.82
N LEU A 187 -0.84 -1.77 -13.02
CA LEU A 187 -0.13 -2.96 -13.48
C LEU A 187 -1.01 -3.84 -14.40
N GLN A 188 -2.26 -4.12 -13.99
CA GLN A 188 -3.09 -5.15 -14.61
C GLN A 188 -3.96 -4.57 -15.74
N ASP A 189 -3.98 -5.25 -16.90
CA ASP A 189 -4.67 -4.79 -18.11
C ASP A 189 -6.20 -4.78 -17.97
N GLY A 190 -6.77 -5.59 -17.10
CA GLY A 190 -8.21 -5.58 -16.82
C GLY A 190 -8.72 -4.26 -16.23
N SER A 191 -7.86 -3.49 -15.57
CA SER A 191 -8.18 -2.18 -15.00
C SER A 191 -7.45 -1.02 -15.68
N ASN A 192 -6.41 -1.28 -16.46
CA ASN A 192 -5.62 -0.28 -17.18
C ASN A 192 -5.75 -0.44 -18.69
N GLN A 193 -6.63 0.34 -19.30
CA GLN A 193 -6.90 0.42 -20.73
C GLN A 193 -6.33 1.72 -21.35
N ARG A 194 -5.30 2.30 -20.73
CA ARG A 194 -4.63 3.51 -21.24
C ARG A 194 -3.85 3.22 -22.53
N ILE A 195 -3.74 4.25 -23.36
CA ILE A 195 -2.98 4.22 -24.61
C ILE A 195 -1.78 5.18 -24.60
N ASP A 196 -1.48 5.75 -23.43
CA ASP A 196 -0.36 6.65 -23.16
C ASP A 196 0.86 5.89 -22.56
N PRO A 197 1.97 6.57 -22.17
CA PRO A 197 3.14 5.92 -21.59
C PRO A 197 2.90 5.10 -20.31
N TYR A 198 1.71 5.13 -19.70
CA TYR A 198 1.34 4.38 -18.51
C TYR A 198 0.37 3.22 -18.78
N GLY A 199 0.15 2.86 -20.06
CA GLY A 199 -0.75 1.79 -20.47
C GLY A 199 -0.24 1.01 -21.69
N GLY A 200 -0.99 -0.02 -22.09
CA GLY A 200 -0.64 -0.91 -23.19
C GLY A 200 0.38 -1.97 -22.78
N SER A 201 1.66 -1.80 -23.12
CA SER A 201 2.68 -2.81 -22.83
C SER A 201 2.92 -3.01 -21.34
N ILE A 202 3.44 -4.18 -20.95
CA ILE A 202 3.80 -4.49 -19.56
C ILE A 202 4.75 -3.45 -18.97
N GLU A 203 5.74 -2.99 -19.74
CA GLU A 203 6.71 -1.97 -19.33
C GLU A 203 6.03 -0.64 -19.00
N ASN A 204 5.08 -0.23 -19.82
CA ASN A 204 4.32 0.99 -19.61
C ASN A 204 3.39 0.87 -18.39
N ARG A 205 2.69 -0.26 -18.24
CA ARG A 205 1.82 -0.52 -17.09
C ARG A 205 2.60 -0.58 -15.78
N ALA A 206 3.84 -1.07 -15.80
CA ALA A 206 4.72 -1.11 -14.63
C ALA A 206 5.38 0.25 -14.30
N ARG A 207 5.37 1.22 -15.22
CA ARG A 207 6.07 2.50 -15.10
C ARG A 207 5.74 3.26 -13.82
N LEU A 208 4.45 3.43 -13.49
CA LEU A 208 4.05 4.16 -12.30
C LEU A 208 4.62 3.53 -11.02
N LEU A 209 4.55 2.21 -10.89
CA LEU A 209 5.12 1.51 -9.73
C LEU A 209 6.63 1.78 -9.64
N MET A 210 7.36 1.69 -10.76
CA MET A 210 8.81 1.91 -10.78
C MET A 210 9.19 3.36 -10.45
N GLU A 211 8.39 4.35 -10.88
CA GLU A 211 8.58 5.76 -10.53
C GLU A 211 8.33 6.02 -9.05
N VAL A 212 7.26 5.45 -8.48
CA VAL A 212 6.97 5.52 -7.04
C VAL A 212 8.08 4.86 -6.23
N VAL A 213 8.55 3.67 -6.62
CA VAL A 213 9.67 2.99 -5.96
C VAL A 213 10.93 3.88 -5.99
N GLY A 214 11.26 4.45 -7.15
CA GLY A 214 12.41 5.36 -7.27
C GLY A 214 12.29 6.59 -6.36
N ALA A 215 11.11 7.21 -6.32
CA ALA A 215 10.86 8.40 -5.48
C ALA A 215 10.95 8.08 -3.98
N VAL A 216 10.41 6.95 -3.54
CA VAL A 216 10.44 6.50 -2.14
C VAL A 216 11.85 6.05 -1.73
N MET A 217 12.55 5.32 -2.61
CA MET A 217 13.96 4.93 -2.40
C MET A 217 14.87 6.17 -2.28
N GLY A 218 14.59 7.24 -3.04
CA GLY A 218 15.31 8.52 -2.93
C GLY A 218 15.22 9.16 -1.53
N VAL A 219 14.16 8.86 -0.77
CA VAL A 219 13.97 9.35 0.61
C VAL A 219 14.65 8.44 1.64
N TRP A 220 14.52 7.13 1.47
CA TRP A 220 14.89 6.15 2.51
C TRP A 220 16.26 5.51 2.30
N GLY A 221 16.74 5.43 1.07
CA GLY A 221 17.92 4.65 0.70
C GLY A 221 17.66 3.15 0.68
N GLU A 222 18.75 2.38 0.54
CA GLU A 222 18.71 0.92 0.49
C GLU A 222 18.33 0.28 1.84
N GLY A 223 17.69 -0.89 1.77
CA GLY A 223 17.37 -1.69 2.96
C GLY A 223 16.23 -1.13 3.82
N ARG A 224 15.47 -0.12 3.36
CA ARG A 224 14.39 0.53 4.14
C ARG A 224 13.05 0.60 3.41
N VAL A 225 12.98 0.10 2.19
CA VAL A 225 11.76 0.11 1.37
C VAL A 225 11.39 -1.30 0.99
N GLY A 226 10.18 -1.74 1.36
CA GLY A 226 9.56 -2.96 0.88
C GLY A 226 8.54 -2.65 -0.23
N VAL A 227 8.23 -3.66 -1.04
CA VAL A 227 7.14 -3.58 -2.03
C VAL A 227 6.24 -4.79 -1.85
N ARG A 228 4.92 -4.55 -1.78
CA ARG A 228 3.92 -5.62 -1.68
C ARG A 228 3.21 -5.82 -3.02
N LEU A 229 3.15 -7.06 -3.48
CA LEU A 229 2.50 -7.48 -4.73
C LEU A 229 1.54 -8.64 -4.46
N SER A 230 0.51 -8.80 -5.32
CA SER A 230 -0.47 -9.88 -5.28
C SER A 230 -0.61 -10.59 -6.62
N PRO A 231 0.43 -11.33 -7.08
CA PRO A 231 0.34 -12.10 -8.31
C PRO A 231 -0.86 -13.06 -8.27
N TYR A 232 -1.62 -13.11 -9.38
CA TYR A 232 -2.84 -13.93 -9.50
C TYR A 232 -3.99 -13.60 -8.53
N GLY A 233 -3.88 -12.49 -7.77
CA GLY A 233 -4.95 -12.02 -6.89
C GLY A 233 -6.13 -11.47 -7.71
N THR A 234 -7.36 -11.85 -7.35
CA THR A 234 -8.59 -11.34 -7.99
C THR A 234 -9.38 -10.41 -7.08
N TYR A 235 -8.83 -10.05 -5.93
CA TYR A 235 -9.48 -9.16 -4.97
C TYR A 235 -9.68 -7.77 -5.58
N ASN A 236 -10.82 -7.12 -5.30
CA ASN A 236 -11.21 -5.83 -5.88
C ASN A 236 -11.34 -5.84 -7.41
N ASP A 237 -11.85 -6.96 -7.94
CA ASP A 237 -12.15 -7.14 -9.37
C ASP A 237 -10.91 -6.99 -10.27
N MET A 238 -9.80 -7.60 -9.85
CA MET A 238 -8.54 -7.57 -10.57
C MET A 238 -8.33 -8.81 -11.43
N HIS A 239 -7.82 -8.59 -12.64
CA HIS A 239 -7.37 -9.63 -13.55
C HIS A 239 -6.36 -9.08 -14.56
N ASP A 240 -5.47 -9.92 -15.05
CA ASP A 240 -4.53 -9.62 -16.13
C ASP A 240 -4.55 -10.75 -17.16
N SER A 241 -4.37 -10.42 -18.42
CA SER A 241 -4.36 -11.41 -19.51
C SER A 241 -3.15 -12.35 -19.46
N ASP A 242 -2.01 -11.88 -18.93
CA ASP A 242 -0.79 -12.68 -18.72
C ASP A 242 -0.10 -12.29 -17.40
N PRO A 243 -0.65 -12.71 -16.26
CA PRO A 243 -0.10 -12.35 -14.95
C PRO A 243 1.32 -12.91 -14.73
N LEU A 244 1.69 -14.01 -15.39
CA LEU A 244 3.04 -14.55 -15.27
C LEU A 244 4.06 -13.62 -15.91
N ALA A 245 3.83 -13.19 -17.15
CA ALA A 245 4.71 -12.25 -17.85
C ALA A 245 4.79 -10.90 -17.10
N LEU A 246 3.63 -10.36 -16.68
CA LEU A 246 3.54 -9.11 -15.93
C LEU A 246 4.38 -9.13 -14.65
N PHE A 247 4.09 -10.06 -13.74
CA PHE A 247 4.77 -10.08 -12.43
C PHE A 247 6.21 -10.55 -12.53
N THR A 248 6.59 -11.36 -13.54
CA THR A 248 7.99 -11.65 -13.84
C THR A 248 8.75 -10.38 -14.24
N HIS A 249 8.15 -9.54 -15.11
CA HIS A 249 8.75 -8.26 -15.49
C HIS A 249 8.88 -7.33 -14.29
N VAL A 250 7.83 -7.18 -13.48
CA VAL A 250 7.83 -6.32 -12.28
C VAL A 250 8.91 -6.76 -11.29
N ILE A 251 8.97 -8.06 -10.95
CA ILE A 251 9.94 -8.58 -10.00
C ILE A 251 11.37 -8.38 -10.50
N ARG A 252 11.64 -8.66 -11.79
CA ARG A 252 12.97 -8.42 -12.39
C ARG A 252 13.35 -6.93 -12.39
N SER A 253 12.37 -6.03 -12.59
CA SER A 253 12.60 -4.58 -12.55
C SER A 253 12.86 -4.06 -11.13
N LEU A 254 12.40 -4.78 -10.11
CA LEU A 254 12.67 -4.50 -8.70
C LEU A 254 13.97 -5.11 -8.19
N ASP A 255 14.48 -6.14 -8.88
CA ASP A 255 15.73 -6.79 -8.52
C ASP A 255 16.92 -5.81 -8.58
N ASN A 256 17.87 -5.97 -7.69
CA ASN A 256 19.06 -5.11 -7.58
C ASN A 256 18.79 -3.61 -7.31
N ARG A 257 17.58 -3.24 -6.85
CA ARG A 257 17.27 -1.87 -6.41
C ARG A 257 17.59 -1.59 -4.94
N GLY A 258 18.13 -2.55 -4.20
CA GLY A 258 18.42 -2.38 -2.78
C GLY A 258 17.16 -2.34 -1.89
N LEU A 259 16.07 -3.00 -2.30
CA LEU A 259 14.88 -3.14 -1.48
C LEU A 259 15.17 -3.90 -0.19
N ALA A 260 14.46 -3.58 0.89
CA ALA A 260 14.51 -4.36 2.13
C ALA A 260 13.95 -5.77 1.91
N TYR A 261 12.82 -5.86 1.22
CA TYR A 261 12.15 -7.13 0.90
C TYR A 261 11.12 -6.96 -0.22
N LEU A 262 10.73 -8.08 -0.79
CA LEU A 262 9.53 -8.23 -1.61
C LEU A 262 8.49 -9.03 -0.81
N HIS A 263 7.29 -8.47 -0.64
CA HIS A 263 6.17 -9.09 0.06
C HIS A 263 5.16 -9.62 -0.97
N LEU A 264 5.03 -10.92 -1.07
CA LEU A 264 4.07 -11.55 -1.98
C LEU A 264 2.85 -12.05 -1.22
N ILE A 265 1.67 -11.81 -1.77
CA ILE A 265 0.42 -12.38 -1.30
C ILE A 265 0.11 -13.59 -2.17
N GLU A 266 0.07 -14.75 -1.56
CA GLU A 266 -0.45 -15.94 -2.22
C GLU A 266 -1.98 -15.91 -2.24
N PRO A 267 -2.62 -16.13 -3.41
CA PRO A 267 -4.06 -16.23 -3.46
C PRO A 267 -4.48 -17.45 -2.63
N ARG A 268 -5.49 -17.29 -1.79
CA ARG A 268 -6.09 -18.43 -1.09
C ARG A 268 -6.62 -19.40 -2.15
N ALA A 269 -6.29 -20.68 -2.01
CA ALA A 269 -6.86 -21.72 -2.85
C ALA A 269 -8.39 -21.62 -2.76
N SER A 270 -9.04 -21.26 -3.87
CA SER A 270 -10.49 -21.35 -3.95
C SER A 270 -10.86 -22.83 -4.14
N PRO A 271 -11.86 -23.37 -3.42
CA PRO A 271 -12.34 -24.74 -3.65
C PRO A 271 -12.73 -25.02 -5.11
N ALA A 272 -12.96 -23.99 -5.92
CA ALA A 272 -13.26 -24.10 -7.35
C ALA A 272 -12.03 -24.42 -8.23
N ARG A 273 -10.78 -24.22 -7.75
CA ARG A 273 -9.56 -24.51 -8.52
C ARG A 273 -9.12 -25.96 -8.50
N GLU A 274 -9.65 -26.79 -7.57
CA GLU A 274 -9.34 -28.24 -7.52
C GLU A 274 -10.01 -29.06 -8.65
N LYS A 275 -10.96 -28.49 -9.40
CA LYS A 275 -11.70 -29.20 -10.47
C LYS A 275 -11.01 -29.21 -11.84
N HIS A 276 -9.83 -28.60 -11.99
CA HIS A 276 -9.11 -28.48 -13.27
C HIS A 276 -7.61 -28.82 -13.17
N ARG A 277 -7.26 -29.77 -12.28
CA ARG A 277 -5.95 -30.44 -12.30
C ARG A 277 -6.11 -31.88 -12.75
#